data_370e98e1c71642ca6480bab25f164476
#
_entry.id   370e98e1c71642ca6480bab25f164476
#
_cell.length_a   1.000
_cell.length_b   1.000
_cell.length_c   1.000
_cell.angle_alpha   90.00
_cell.angle_beta   90.00
_cell.angle_gamma   90.00
#
_symmetry.space_group_name_H-M   'P 1'
#
loop_
_entity.id
_entity.type
_entity.pdbx_description
1 polymer ?
#
loop_
_entity_poly.entity_id
_entity_poly.type
_entity_poly.pdbx_seq_one_letter_code
_entity_poly.pdbx_strand_id
1 'polypeptide(L)'
;MKYIFVTGGVVSGLGKGICAASLGRLLKQCGLRVRNQKFDPYFNVDPGTMSPYQHGEVFVTDDGAETDLDLGHYERFVDESLDGNASVSSGKVFWSVLNRERQGGYLGGTVQIIPHVTDEIKRRIYAMEDGRTDVVISEIGGTVGDIESQPFLEAIRQVAAEKGRENVLYIHVPLIVSIPGSGELKSKPTQHSVKELLSVGIQPDILVCRTDAPITQEIRHKIALFCNVQEDCVIPNVTASTLYEVPLLLEKEGLSNVVCRKLGLGSLRPDMTEWAAMVQKIKQVHRHVEIALVGKYTGLRDAYLSVAEALFHAGTACDAEVSIRWIDSETLHAENIGQVLAGCGGVLVPGGFGDRGIEGMILAARYARENGVPYFGICLGMQIAVIEFARHAAGWDDANSAEFSGTTAHPVIALMPDQVGITQKGGTMRLGRYPCVLAEDSASRRLYGAEEISERHRHRYEFNNEFRTELQAYGLRLAGTSPDGSLVEIVELPDHPWFVGCQFHPEFKSRPNRPHPLFRGFVAAALKREDQA
;
A
#
# COMPACT_ATOMS: atom_id res chain seq x y z
N MET A 1 17.73 -0.58 21.72
CA MET A 1 16.46 -0.75 20.98
C MET A 1 15.34 -0.07 21.72
N LYS A 2 14.54 0.74 21.03
CA LYS A 2 13.36 1.41 21.58
C LYS A 2 12.10 0.92 20.86
N TYR A 3 10.98 0.86 21.57
CA TYR A 3 9.69 0.40 21.05
C TYR A 3 8.64 1.50 21.21
N ILE A 4 7.94 1.79 20.14
CA ILE A 4 6.83 2.74 20.14
C ILE A 4 5.58 1.96 19.70
N PHE A 5 4.56 1.95 20.55
CA PHE A 5 3.28 1.34 20.24
C PHE A 5 2.25 2.42 19.95
N VAL A 6 1.66 2.37 18.76
CA VAL A 6 0.62 3.30 18.31
C VAL A 6 -0.72 2.60 18.41
N THR A 7 -1.58 3.10 19.29
CA THR A 7 -2.96 2.61 19.50
C THR A 7 -3.95 3.68 19.06
N GLY A 8 -5.21 3.32 18.86
CA GLY A 8 -6.25 4.30 18.56
C GLY A 8 -7.57 3.94 19.19
N GLY A 9 -8.43 4.93 19.29
CA GLY A 9 -9.73 4.76 19.90
C GLY A 9 -10.78 5.68 19.31
N VAL A 10 -12.04 5.45 19.71
CA VAL A 10 -13.28 6.08 19.29
C VAL A 10 -13.84 5.47 18.00
N VAL A 11 -13.11 5.51 16.87
CA VAL A 11 -13.52 4.92 15.59
C VAL A 11 -12.29 4.42 14.82
N SER A 12 -12.49 3.53 13.83
CA SER A 12 -11.49 3.15 12.86
C SER A 12 -11.22 4.30 11.86
N GLY A 13 -10.13 4.23 11.09
CA GLY A 13 -9.84 5.23 10.06
C GLY A 13 -9.34 6.59 10.57
N LEU A 14 -8.94 6.71 11.85
CA LEU A 14 -8.40 7.96 12.42
C LEU A 14 -7.01 8.34 11.92
N GLY A 15 -6.40 7.49 11.08
CA GLY A 15 -5.06 7.73 10.55
C GLY A 15 -3.93 7.29 11.47
N LYS A 16 -4.10 6.19 12.25
CA LYS A 16 -3.00 5.56 13.00
C LYS A 16 -1.82 5.22 12.12
N GLY A 17 -2.09 4.59 10.95
CA GLY A 17 -1.06 4.23 9.96
C GLY A 17 -0.26 5.43 9.47
N ILE A 18 -0.95 6.51 9.13
CA ILE A 18 -0.31 7.76 8.71
C ILE A 18 0.48 8.40 9.85
N CYS A 19 -0.03 8.33 11.09
CA CYS A 19 0.70 8.81 12.27
C CYS A 19 1.99 7.99 12.48
N ALA A 20 1.90 6.66 12.44
CA ALA A 20 3.05 5.76 12.57
C ALA A 20 4.07 5.94 11.44
N ALA A 21 3.61 6.07 10.20
CA ALA A 21 4.44 6.36 9.02
C ALA A 21 5.15 7.72 9.13
N SER A 22 4.40 8.75 9.53
CA SER A 22 4.93 10.11 9.73
C SER A 22 5.99 10.15 10.81
N LEU A 23 5.74 9.50 11.95
CA LEU A 23 6.73 9.38 13.01
C LEU A 23 7.97 8.62 12.54
N GLY A 24 7.78 7.53 11.78
CA GLY A 24 8.88 6.79 11.17
C GLY A 24 9.76 7.69 10.29
N ARG A 25 9.14 8.54 9.47
CA ARG A 25 9.85 9.54 8.66
C ARG A 25 10.61 10.54 9.52
N LEU A 26 10.00 11.12 10.54
CA LEU A 26 10.63 12.09 11.42
C LEU A 26 11.84 11.50 12.14
N LEU A 27 11.71 10.31 12.72
CA LEU A 27 12.81 9.66 13.44
C LEU A 27 13.94 9.23 12.49
N LYS A 28 13.62 8.79 11.27
CA LYS A 28 14.64 8.53 10.23
C LYS A 28 15.43 9.80 9.90
N GLN A 29 14.76 10.94 9.77
CA GLN A 29 15.41 12.22 9.52
C GLN A 29 16.19 12.76 10.73
N CYS A 30 15.94 12.22 11.91
CA CYS A 30 16.83 12.41 13.08
C CYS A 30 18.09 11.54 13.02
N GLY A 31 18.30 10.74 11.97
CA GLY A 31 19.43 9.83 11.81
C GLY A 31 19.26 8.45 12.48
N LEU A 32 18.04 8.11 12.91
CA LEU A 32 17.73 6.81 13.53
C LEU A 32 17.30 5.81 12.45
N ARG A 33 17.64 4.53 12.65
CA ARG A 33 17.16 3.41 11.85
C ARG A 33 15.83 2.93 12.42
N VAL A 34 14.76 3.11 11.65
CA VAL A 34 13.38 2.87 12.09
C VAL A 34 12.75 1.78 11.26
N ARG A 35 12.03 0.87 11.91
CA ARG A 35 11.18 -0.11 11.25
C ARG A 35 9.74 0.02 11.74
N ASN A 36 8.79 0.06 10.81
CA ASN A 36 7.37 0.05 11.11
C ASN A 36 6.83 -1.39 11.07
N GLN A 37 5.85 -1.69 11.93
CA GLN A 37 5.17 -2.96 12.00
C GLN A 37 3.69 -2.75 12.24
N LYS A 38 2.84 -3.58 11.62
CA LYS A 38 1.39 -3.58 11.74
C LYS A 38 0.90 -4.84 12.43
N PHE A 39 0.01 -4.69 13.39
CA PHE A 39 -0.75 -5.78 14.00
C PHE A 39 -2.23 -5.63 13.64
N ASP A 40 -2.79 -6.61 12.95
CA ASP A 40 -4.18 -6.63 12.53
C ASP A 40 -5.00 -7.62 13.33
N PRO A 41 -6.12 -7.20 13.95
CA PRO A 41 -6.88 -8.06 14.85
C PRO A 41 -7.77 -9.09 14.14
N TYR A 42 -7.89 -9.06 12.81
CA TYR A 42 -8.70 -10.04 12.06
C TYR A 42 -8.09 -11.46 12.09
N PHE A 43 -8.96 -12.47 11.95
CA PHE A 43 -8.59 -13.90 12.02
C PHE A 43 -8.07 -14.49 10.70
N ASN A 44 -8.05 -13.76 9.61
CA ASN A 44 -7.40 -14.22 8.39
C ASN A 44 -5.88 -14.36 8.64
N VAL A 45 -5.26 -15.39 8.06
CA VAL A 45 -3.80 -15.58 8.18
C VAL A 45 -3.07 -14.42 7.52
N ASP A 46 -3.54 -14.01 6.35
CA ASP A 46 -3.10 -12.83 5.62
C ASP A 46 -4.28 -12.29 4.76
N PRO A 47 -4.16 -11.10 4.16
CA PRO A 47 -5.23 -10.54 3.33
C PRO A 47 -5.31 -11.15 1.91
N GLY A 48 -4.42 -12.07 1.53
CA GLY A 48 -4.28 -12.57 0.16
C GLY A 48 -5.54 -13.20 -0.43
N THR A 49 -6.42 -13.75 0.42
CA THR A 49 -7.71 -14.34 0.01
C THR A 49 -8.90 -13.45 0.34
N MET A 50 -8.68 -12.26 0.89
CA MET A 50 -9.78 -11.35 1.24
C MET A 50 -10.30 -10.59 0.01
N SER A 51 -11.58 -10.23 0.06
CA SER A 51 -12.17 -9.40 -1.00
C SER A 51 -11.62 -7.96 -0.94
N PRO A 52 -11.11 -7.40 -2.06
CA PRO A 52 -10.68 -6.01 -2.10
C PRO A 52 -11.77 -5.00 -1.73
N TYR A 53 -13.05 -5.35 -1.89
CA TYR A 53 -14.18 -4.52 -1.47
C TYR A 53 -14.35 -4.42 0.05
N GLN A 54 -13.79 -5.36 0.82
CA GLN A 54 -13.88 -5.35 2.29
C GLN A 54 -12.62 -4.87 2.96
N HIS A 55 -11.47 -5.11 2.34
CA HIS A 55 -10.17 -4.91 2.98
C HIS A 55 -9.30 -3.84 2.30
N GLY A 56 -9.63 -3.44 1.08
CA GLY A 56 -8.75 -2.63 0.25
C GLY A 56 -7.72 -3.47 -0.51
N GLU A 57 -6.64 -2.83 -0.97
CA GLU A 57 -5.58 -3.53 -1.71
C GLU A 57 -4.81 -4.50 -0.81
N VAL A 58 -4.30 -5.56 -1.43
CA VAL A 58 -3.30 -6.44 -0.84
C VAL A 58 -1.92 -5.95 -1.27
N PHE A 59 -1.17 -5.38 -0.32
CA PHE A 59 0.19 -4.91 -0.58
C PHE A 59 1.17 -6.09 -0.48
N VAL A 60 2.13 -6.18 -1.41
CA VAL A 60 3.12 -7.28 -1.44
C VAL A 60 4.51 -6.73 -1.17
N THR A 61 5.21 -7.37 -0.22
CA THR A 61 6.59 -7.05 0.13
C THR A 61 7.61 -7.73 -0.79
N ASP A 62 8.88 -7.35 -0.68
CA ASP A 62 9.96 -7.93 -1.52
C ASP A 62 10.13 -9.44 -1.30
N ASP A 63 9.91 -9.93 -0.08
CA ASP A 63 9.96 -11.36 0.29
C ASP A 63 8.68 -12.15 -0.02
N GLY A 64 7.69 -11.50 -0.66
CA GLY A 64 6.46 -12.15 -1.12
C GLY A 64 5.36 -12.25 -0.08
N ALA A 65 5.46 -11.57 1.05
CA ALA A 65 4.35 -11.54 1.99
C ALA A 65 3.19 -10.68 1.46
N GLU A 66 1.99 -11.25 1.50
CA GLU A 66 0.73 -10.53 1.28
C GLU A 66 0.33 -9.82 2.58
N THR A 67 0.14 -8.51 2.52
CA THR A 67 0.03 -7.67 3.71
C THR A 67 -1.07 -6.62 3.57
N ASP A 68 -1.39 -5.97 4.70
CA ASP A 68 -2.30 -4.84 4.75
C ASP A 68 -1.75 -3.62 3.99
N LEU A 69 -2.65 -2.77 3.48
CA LEU A 69 -2.33 -1.55 2.73
C LEU A 69 -1.50 -0.52 3.52
N ASP A 70 -1.55 -0.56 4.86
CA ASP A 70 -0.75 0.35 5.70
C ASP A 70 0.76 0.17 5.51
N LEU A 71 1.22 -1.03 5.12
CA LEU A 71 2.62 -1.25 4.79
C LEU A 71 3.07 -0.39 3.60
N GLY A 72 2.18 -0.17 2.64
CA GLY A 72 2.41 0.77 1.55
C GLY A 72 2.65 2.20 2.05
N HIS A 73 1.87 2.65 3.03
CA HIS A 73 2.10 3.95 3.67
C HIS A 73 3.45 4.01 4.38
N TYR A 74 3.81 2.95 5.15
CA TYR A 74 5.11 2.92 5.83
C TYR A 74 6.26 3.01 4.84
N GLU A 75 6.25 2.21 3.77
CA GLU A 75 7.29 2.23 2.75
C GLU A 75 7.36 3.58 2.01
N ARG A 76 6.22 4.20 1.70
CA ARG A 76 6.17 5.51 1.03
C ARG A 76 6.74 6.64 1.88
N PHE A 77 6.48 6.62 3.20
CA PHE A 77 6.93 7.66 4.11
C PHE A 77 8.38 7.44 4.55
N VAL A 78 8.74 6.23 4.94
CA VAL A 78 10.09 5.93 5.45
C VAL A 78 11.10 5.76 4.30
N ASP A 79 10.63 5.48 3.08
CA ASP A 79 11.45 5.18 1.89
C ASP A 79 12.42 4.02 2.16
N GLU A 80 11.86 2.93 2.69
CA GLU A 80 12.55 1.65 2.88
C GLU A 80 11.57 0.51 2.58
N SER A 81 12.08 -0.60 2.02
CA SER A 81 11.28 -1.81 1.82
C SER A 81 11.14 -2.58 3.12
N LEU A 82 9.93 -3.05 3.38
CA LEU A 82 9.60 -3.91 4.51
C LEU A 82 9.58 -5.38 4.09
N ASP A 83 9.58 -6.27 5.07
CA ASP A 83 9.43 -7.71 4.93
C ASP A 83 8.17 -8.23 5.64
N GLY A 84 7.89 -9.54 5.50
CA GLY A 84 6.71 -10.17 6.08
C GLY A 84 6.61 -10.12 7.62
N ASN A 85 7.71 -9.82 8.33
CA ASN A 85 7.69 -9.60 9.77
C ASN A 85 7.00 -8.28 10.14
N ALA A 86 6.89 -7.36 9.18
CA ALA A 86 6.22 -6.08 9.38
C ALA A 86 4.68 -6.20 9.39
N SER A 87 4.09 -7.35 9.02
CA SER A 87 2.64 -7.58 9.02
C SER A 87 2.27 -8.82 9.81
N VAL A 88 1.51 -8.63 10.88
CA VAL A 88 1.11 -9.69 11.82
C VAL A 88 -0.39 -9.62 12.05
N SER A 89 -1.13 -10.65 11.59
CA SER A 89 -2.56 -10.81 11.89
C SER A 89 -2.79 -11.71 13.12
N SER A 90 -3.97 -11.60 13.73
CA SER A 90 -4.42 -12.57 14.74
C SER A 90 -4.36 -13.99 14.19
N GLY A 91 -4.79 -14.18 12.94
CA GLY A 91 -4.73 -15.49 12.27
C GLY A 91 -3.33 -16.10 12.26
N LYS A 92 -2.31 -15.31 11.85
CA LYS A 92 -0.89 -15.77 11.89
C LYS A 92 -0.44 -16.16 13.30
N VAL A 93 -0.84 -15.39 14.32
CA VAL A 93 -0.47 -15.65 15.72
C VAL A 93 -1.11 -16.94 16.21
N PHE A 94 -2.45 -17.05 16.09
CA PHE A 94 -3.17 -18.24 16.56
C PHE A 94 -2.78 -19.49 15.77
N TRP A 95 -2.57 -19.39 14.46
CA TRP A 95 -2.09 -20.49 13.63
C TRP A 95 -0.72 -21.01 14.12
N SER A 96 0.20 -20.11 14.45
CA SER A 96 1.51 -20.48 15.00
C SER A 96 1.39 -21.21 16.34
N VAL A 97 0.56 -20.69 17.26
CA VAL A 97 0.34 -21.29 18.59
C VAL A 97 -0.31 -22.65 18.47
N LEU A 98 -1.37 -22.81 17.65
CA LEU A 98 -2.06 -24.09 17.46
C LEU A 98 -1.18 -25.13 16.79
N ASN A 99 -0.41 -24.77 15.76
CA ASN A 99 0.53 -25.69 15.13
C ASN A 99 1.60 -26.17 16.12
N ARG A 100 2.15 -25.27 16.94
CA ARG A 100 3.12 -25.64 17.97
C ARG A 100 2.51 -26.57 19.02
N GLU A 101 1.25 -26.37 19.40
CA GLU A 101 0.50 -27.26 20.30
C GLU A 101 0.40 -28.66 19.68
N ARG A 102 -0.07 -28.76 18.41
CA ARG A 102 -0.23 -30.03 17.69
C ARG A 102 1.09 -30.80 17.51
N GLN A 103 2.20 -30.09 17.47
CA GLN A 103 3.56 -30.68 17.41
C GLN A 103 4.12 -31.04 18.80
N GLY A 104 3.34 -30.86 19.89
CA GLY A 104 3.78 -31.17 21.26
C GLY A 104 4.73 -30.13 21.86
N GLY A 105 4.86 -28.95 21.24
CA GLY A 105 5.83 -27.92 21.66
C GLY A 105 5.57 -27.27 23.02
N TYR A 106 4.41 -27.59 23.65
CA TYR A 106 4.06 -27.13 25.01
C TYR A 106 4.11 -28.26 26.05
N LEU A 107 4.65 -29.42 25.69
CA LEU A 107 4.93 -30.56 26.61
C LEU A 107 3.70 -31.00 27.44
N GLY A 108 2.49 -30.92 26.88
CA GLY A 108 1.24 -31.30 27.54
C GLY A 108 0.63 -30.20 28.45
N GLY A 109 1.22 -29.02 28.50
CA GLY A 109 0.68 -27.88 29.23
C GLY A 109 -0.62 -27.37 28.61
N THR A 110 -1.52 -26.80 29.41
CA THR A 110 -2.72 -26.12 28.95
C THR A 110 -2.36 -24.82 28.25
N VAL A 111 -2.69 -24.69 26.95
CA VAL A 111 -2.41 -23.50 26.15
C VAL A 111 -3.51 -22.45 26.37
N GLN A 112 -3.12 -21.22 26.70
CA GLN A 112 -3.99 -20.12 27.04
C GLN A 112 -3.58 -18.84 26.30
N ILE A 113 -4.42 -17.81 26.29
CA ILE A 113 -4.09 -16.49 25.71
C ILE A 113 -2.83 -15.94 26.41
N ILE A 114 -2.84 -15.92 27.75
CA ILE A 114 -1.67 -15.59 28.57
C ILE A 114 -1.15 -16.90 29.19
N PRO A 115 0.12 -17.25 28.98
CA PRO A 115 1.16 -16.50 28.29
C PRO A 115 1.32 -16.83 26.78
N HIS A 116 0.72 -17.88 26.27
CA HIS A 116 1.15 -18.53 25.01
C HIS A 116 0.91 -17.66 23.76
N VAL A 117 -0.29 -17.04 23.66
CA VAL A 117 -0.60 -16.12 22.53
C VAL A 117 0.16 -14.81 22.70
N THR A 118 0.23 -14.26 23.91
CA THR A 118 0.98 -13.03 24.20
C THR A 118 2.48 -13.21 23.96
N ASP A 119 3.07 -14.38 24.29
CA ASP A 119 4.47 -14.68 24.01
C ASP A 119 4.75 -14.76 22.51
N GLU A 120 3.83 -15.35 21.72
CA GLU A 120 3.97 -15.38 20.26
C GLU A 120 3.88 -13.96 19.66
N ILE A 121 2.99 -13.10 20.16
CA ILE A 121 2.91 -11.68 19.74
C ILE A 121 4.23 -10.96 20.07
N LYS A 122 4.74 -11.11 21.31
CA LYS A 122 6.01 -10.50 21.73
C LYS A 122 7.18 -11.01 20.88
N ARG A 123 7.22 -12.32 20.58
CA ARG A 123 8.23 -12.90 19.69
C ARG A 123 8.25 -12.21 18.32
N ARG A 124 7.07 -11.88 17.77
CA ARG A 124 6.96 -11.17 16.50
C ARG A 124 7.36 -9.70 16.60
N ILE A 125 7.11 -9.04 17.74
CA ILE A 125 7.64 -7.70 18.01
C ILE A 125 9.18 -7.74 18.02
N TYR A 126 9.75 -8.72 18.73
CA TYR A 126 11.20 -8.87 18.86
C TYR A 126 11.88 -9.34 17.56
N ALA A 127 11.15 -9.99 16.65
CA ALA A 127 11.68 -10.34 15.32
C ALA A 127 12.05 -9.13 14.46
N MET A 128 11.58 -7.92 14.82
CA MET A 128 12.01 -6.67 14.18
C MET A 128 13.40 -6.20 14.63
N GLU A 129 13.99 -6.85 15.64
CA GLU A 129 15.34 -6.59 16.15
C GLU A 129 16.38 -7.28 15.23
N ASP A 130 16.94 -6.55 14.29
CA ASP A 130 17.97 -7.06 13.36
C ASP A 130 19.42 -6.68 13.77
N GLY A 131 19.61 -6.16 14.97
CA GLY A 131 20.89 -5.64 15.47
C GLY A 131 21.31 -4.29 14.88
N ARG A 132 20.55 -3.75 13.93
CA ARG A 132 20.79 -2.45 13.29
C ARG A 132 19.72 -1.44 13.61
N THR A 133 18.46 -1.86 13.80
CA THR A 133 17.31 -1.03 14.11
C THR A 133 17.46 -0.35 15.46
N ASP A 134 17.25 0.95 15.51
CA ASP A 134 17.28 1.76 16.74
C ASP A 134 15.89 1.86 17.37
N VAL A 135 14.84 1.98 16.54
CA VAL A 135 13.45 2.14 16.96
C VAL A 135 12.51 1.25 16.13
N VAL A 136 11.64 0.50 16.81
CA VAL A 136 10.50 -0.21 16.19
C VAL A 136 9.24 0.54 16.52
N ILE A 137 8.44 0.87 15.51
CA ILE A 137 7.11 1.48 15.64
C ILE A 137 6.07 0.44 15.27
N SER A 138 5.34 -0.08 16.26
CA SER A 138 4.28 -1.07 16.03
C SER A 138 2.91 -0.43 16.18
N GLU A 139 2.14 -0.43 15.10
CA GLU A 139 0.75 0.01 15.09
C GLU A 139 -0.18 -1.14 15.47
N ILE A 140 -1.04 -0.91 16.42
CA ILE A 140 -2.09 -1.85 16.83
C ILE A 140 -3.37 -1.51 16.08
N GLY A 141 -3.77 -2.41 15.18
CA GLY A 141 -5.03 -2.32 14.42
C GLY A 141 -6.26 -2.42 15.33
N GLY A 142 -7.40 -2.04 14.77
CA GLY A 142 -8.66 -1.96 15.52
C GLY A 142 -8.73 -0.75 16.44
N THR A 143 -9.72 -0.79 17.31
CA THR A 143 -10.02 0.28 18.28
C THR A 143 -9.81 -0.25 19.70
N VAL A 144 -9.25 0.54 20.58
CA VAL A 144 -9.14 0.16 22.00
C VAL A 144 -10.55 -0.08 22.55
N GLY A 145 -10.77 -1.24 23.12
CA GLY A 145 -12.09 -1.75 23.56
C GLY A 145 -12.62 -2.89 22.69
N ASP A 146 -12.09 -3.08 21.46
CA ASP A 146 -12.44 -4.21 20.62
C ASP A 146 -11.87 -5.51 21.23
N ILE A 147 -12.70 -6.56 21.27
CA ILE A 147 -12.32 -7.87 21.85
C ILE A 147 -11.12 -8.46 21.14
N GLU A 148 -11.08 -8.33 19.81
CA GLU A 148 -10.04 -8.89 18.95
C GLU A 148 -8.66 -8.25 19.20
N SER A 149 -8.61 -7.00 19.66
CA SER A 149 -7.38 -6.27 19.93
C SER A 149 -6.78 -6.56 21.31
N GLN A 150 -7.54 -7.15 22.24
CA GLN A 150 -7.12 -7.35 23.63
C GLN A 150 -5.82 -8.15 23.78
N PRO A 151 -5.57 -9.27 23.06
CA PRO A 151 -4.31 -10.00 23.18
C PRO A 151 -3.09 -9.15 22.77
N PHE A 152 -3.24 -8.27 21.78
CA PHE A 152 -2.18 -7.36 21.38
C PHE A 152 -1.90 -6.29 22.43
N LEU A 153 -2.95 -5.69 23.00
CA LEU A 153 -2.82 -4.70 24.06
C LEU A 153 -2.14 -5.31 25.29
N GLU A 154 -2.54 -6.53 25.69
CA GLU A 154 -1.90 -7.25 26.78
C GLU A 154 -0.41 -7.55 26.48
N ALA A 155 -0.10 -7.99 25.26
CA ALA A 155 1.28 -8.27 24.85
C ALA A 155 2.16 -7.01 24.93
N ILE A 156 1.71 -5.87 24.38
CA ILE A 156 2.52 -4.64 24.43
C ILE A 156 2.68 -4.09 25.84
N ARG A 157 1.68 -4.31 26.73
CA ARG A 157 1.80 -4.01 28.16
C ARG A 157 2.92 -4.85 28.80
N GLN A 158 3.01 -6.15 28.46
CA GLN A 158 4.06 -7.05 28.94
C GLN A 158 5.45 -6.67 28.40
N VAL A 159 5.55 -6.21 27.14
CA VAL A 159 6.82 -5.71 26.56
C VAL A 159 7.45 -4.61 27.44
N ALA A 160 6.64 -3.68 27.97
CA ALA A 160 7.15 -2.63 28.85
C ALA A 160 7.75 -3.18 30.17
N ALA A 161 7.15 -4.26 30.69
CA ALA A 161 7.69 -4.93 31.89
C ALA A 161 8.99 -5.70 31.59
N GLU A 162 9.10 -6.29 30.41
CA GLU A 162 10.26 -7.11 30.02
C GLU A 162 11.45 -6.26 29.54
N LYS A 163 11.21 -5.23 28.75
CA LYS A 163 12.26 -4.40 28.13
C LYS A 163 12.64 -3.17 28.96
N GLY A 164 11.88 -2.89 30.02
CA GLY A 164 11.99 -1.66 30.83
C GLY A 164 11.15 -0.52 30.27
N ARG A 165 10.46 0.18 31.17
CA ARG A 165 9.53 1.26 30.82
C ARG A 165 10.21 2.41 30.07
N GLU A 166 11.48 2.65 30.32
CA GLU A 166 12.32 3.65 29.65
C GLU A 166 12.62 3.34 28.18
N ASN A 167 12.35 2.11 27.75
CA ASN A 167 12.57 1.66 26.38
C ASN A 167 11.27 1.56 25.57
N VAL A 168 10.11 1.83 26.21
CA VAL A 168 8.78 1.68 25.61
C VAL A 168 8.01 2.98 25.69
N LEU A 169 7.39 3.37 24.57
CA LEU A 169 6.56 4.57 24.46
C LEU A 169 5.17 4.19 23.91
N TYR A 170 4.12 4.67 24.55
CA TYR A 170 2.75 4.49 24.10
C TYR A 170 2.19 5.79 23.51
N ILE A 171 1.91 5.77 22.22
CA ILE A 171 1.20 6.85 21.52
C ILE A 171 -0.24 6.40 21.31
N HIS A 172 -1.18 7.24 21.73
CA HIS A 172 -2.59 7.00 21.49
C HIS A 172 -3.15 8.05 20.53
N VAL A 173 -3.90 7.59 19.52
CA VAL A 173 -4.51 8.44 18.48
C VAL A 173 -6.02 8.52 18.73
N PRO A 174 -6.52 9.47 19.53
CA PRO A 174 -7.94 9.67 19.76
C PRO A 174 -8.50 10.77 18.84
N LEU A 175 -9.82 10.91 18.85
CA LEU A 175 -10.57 11.92 18.10
C LEU A 175 -11.05 13.06 19.01
N ILE A 176 -10.85 14.29 18.55
CA ILE A 176 -11.54 15.49 19.07
C ILE A 176 -12.64 15.83 18.07
N VAL A 177 -13.88 15.83 18.53
CA VAL A 177 -15.06 16.04 17.67
C VAL A 177 -15.41 17.52 17.64
N SER A 178 -15.60 18.06 16.43
CA SER A 178 -16.24 19.36 16.22
C SER A 178 -17.75 19.17 16.10
N ILE A 179 -18.54 19.95 16.86
CA ILE A 179 -20.00 19.90 16.77
C ILE A 179 -20.45 20.78 15.58
N PRO A 180 -21.13 20.19 14.57
CA PRO A 180 -21.69 20.97 13.47
C PRO A 180 -22.61 22.09 13.98
N GLY A 181 -22.45 23.27 13.39
CA GLY A 181 -23.27 24.46 13.72
C GLY A 181 -22.68 25.36 14.80
N SER A 182 -22.09 24.83 15.88
CA SER A 182 -21.41 25.66 16.90
C SER A 182 -19.91 25.80 16.69
N GLY A 183 -19.29 24.88 15.94
CA GLY A 183 -17.83 24.80 15.80
C GLY A 183 -17.10 24.45 17.11
N GLU A 184 -17.82 24.11 18.17
CA GLU A 184 -17.23 23.81 19.47
C GLU A 184 -16.53 22.45 19.46
N LEU A 185 -15.26 22.43 19.88
CA LEU A 185 -14.48 21.21 20.00
C LEU A 185 -14.79 20.48 21.32
N LYS A 186 -15.06 19.18 21.22
CA LYS A 186 -15.38 18.31 22.36
C LYS A 186 -14.28 17.29 22.62
N SER A 187 -13.67 17.34 23.80
CA SER A 187 -12.62 16.42 24.25
C SER A 187 -13.16 15.15 24.96
N LYS A 188 -14.46 15.01 25.14
CA LYS A 188 -15.05 13.83 25.82
C LYS A 188 -14.72 12.50 25.13
N PRO A 189 -14.81 12.35 23.78
CA PRO A 189 -14.43 11.11 23.11
C PRO A 189 -12.97 10.72 23.39
N THR A 190 -12.05 11.71 23.34
CA THR A 190 -10.64 11.53 23.72
C THR A 190 -10.48 10.98 25.13
N GLN A 191 -11.16 11.59 26.12
CA GLN A 191 -11.09 11.17 27.51
C GLN A 191 -11.62 9.74 27.72
N HIS A 192 -12.71 9.36 27.04
CA HIS A 192 -13.27 8.00 27.11
C HIS A 192 -12.30 6.99 26.49
N SER A 193 -11.74 7.28 25.32
CA SER A 193 -10.79 6.41 24.66
C SER A 193 -9.53 6.16 25.49
N VAL A 194 -9.00 7.19 26.16
CA VAL A 194 -7.87 7.03 27.08
C VAL A 194 -8.26 6.19 28.30
N LYS A 195 -9.49 6.33 28.84
CA LYS A 195 -9.96 5.48 29.94
C LYS A 195 -10.03 4.01 29.58
N GLU A 196 -10.47 3.68 28.35
CA GLU A 196 -10.45 2.30 27.84
C GLU A 196 -9.02 1.74 27.80
N LEU A 197 -8.05 2.54 27.32
CA LEU A 197 -6.65 2.14 27.29
C LEU A 197 -6.09 1.95 28.72
N LEU A 198 -6.45 2.82 29.65
CA LEU A 198 -6.08 2.68 31.07
C LEU A 198 -6.70 1.44 31.71
N SER A 199 -7.89 1.01 31.30
CA SER A 199 -8.55 -0.18 31.85
C SER A 199 -7.78 -1.47 31.56
N VAL A 200 -6.99 -1.49 30.46
CA VAL A 200 -6.09 -2.61 30.15
C VAL A 200 -4.66 -2.41 30.70
N GLY A 201 -4.47 -1.42 31.57
CA GLY A 201 -3.20 -1.18 32.27
C GLY A 201 -2.15 -0.43 31.45
N ILE A 202 -2.53 0.30 30.40
CA ILE A 202 -1.63 1.09 29.57
C ILE A 202 -1.92 2.59 29.77
N GLN A 203 -0.96 3.33 30.35
CA GLN A 203 -0.98 4.80 30.38
C GLN A 203 -0.31 5.32 29.10
N PRO A 204 -1.02 6.08 28.25
CA PRO A 204 -0.38 6.71 27.09
C PRO A 204 0.62 7.77 27.55
N ASP A 205 1.73 7.87 26.82
CA ASP A 205 2.77 8.89 27.01
C ASP A 205 2.50 10.14 26.19
N ILE A 206 1.94 9.95 24.98
CA ILE A 206 1.64 10.98 24.01
C ILE A 206 0.24 10.73 23.42
N LEU A 207 -0.52 11.80 23.26
CA LEU A 207 -1.80 11.80 22.56
C LEU A 207 -1.65 12.56 21.24
N VAL A 208 -1.82 11.87 20.11
CA VAL A 208 -1.88 12.49 18.78
C VAL A 208 -3.34 12.65 18.40
N CYS A 209 -3.90 13.80 18.75
CA CYS A 209 -5.34 14.06 18.69
C CYS A 209 -5.78 14.43 17.27
N ARG A 210 -6.51 13.53 16.60
CA ARG A 210 -7.12 13.82 15.30
C ARG A 210 -8.21 14.86 15.45
N THR A 211 -8.18 15.90 14.63
CA THR A 211 -9.12 17.03 14.68
C THR A 211 -9.23 17.70 13.31
N ASP A 212 -10.38 18.33 13.03
CA ASP A 212 -10.59 19.09 11.79
C ASP A 212 -10.21 20.57 11.93
N ALA A 213 -9.97 21.04 13.16
CA ALA A 213 -9.59 22.42 13.44
C ALA A 213 -8.46 22.48 14.48
N PRO A 214 -7.66 23.56 14.49
CA PRO A 214 -6.66 23.80 15.54
C PRO A 214 -7.28 23.77 16.93
N ILE A 215 -6.59 23.15 17.89
CA ILE A 215 -7.05 23.15 19.29
C ILE A 215 -6.52 24.38 20.03
N THR A 216 -7.35 24.93 20.94
CA THR A 216 -6.93 26.02 21.82
C THR A 216 -6.05 25.49 22.95
N GLN A 217 -5.29 26.39 23.57
CA GLN A 217 -4.47 26.05 24.75
C GLN A 217 -5.35 25.52 25.91
N GLU A 218 -6.56 26.05 26.07
CA GLU A 218 -7.50 25.59 27.07
C GLU A 218 -7.92 24.12 26.85
N ILE A 219 -8.22 23.74 25.60
CA ILE A 219 -8.56 22.36 25.25
C ILE A 219 -7.35 21.44 25.46
N ARG A 220 -6.14 21.88 25.06
CA ARG A 220 -4.88 21.17 25.28
C ARG A 220 -4.67 20.88 26.77
N HIS A 221 -4.77 21.92 27.62
CA HIS A 221 -4.65 21.82 29.07
C HIS A 221 -5.70 20.85 29.65
N LYS A 222 -6.96 20.99 29.23
CA LYS A 222 -8.04 20.11 29.67
C LYS A 222 -7.79 18.63 29.32
N ILE A 223 -7.35 18.34 28.09
CA ILE A 223 -7.01 16.96 27.67
C ILE A 223 -5.85 16.45 28.51
N ALA A 224 -4.79 17.22 28.67
CA ALA A 224 -3.61 16.87 29.46
C ALA A 224 -4.00 16.47 30.90
N LEU A 225 -4.81 17.31 31.55
CA LEU A 225 -5.28 17.06 32.90
C LEU A 225 -6.13 15.77 33.01
N PHE A 226 -7.13 15.60 32.13
CA PHE A 226 -8.06 14.45 32.24
C PHE A 226 -7.45 13.13 31.78
N CYS A 227 -6.41 13.17 30.93
CA CYS A 227 -5.73 11.99 30.39
C CYS A 227 -4.40 11.69 31.10
N ASN A 228 -4.04 12.49 32.12
CA ASN A 228 -2.80 12.34 32.88
C ASN A 228 -1.54 12.31 32.01
N VAL A 229 -1.43 13.28 31.09
CA VAL A 229 -0.23 13.52 30.26
C VAL A 229 0.22 14.95 30.40
N GLN A 230 1.49 15.24 30.04
CA GLN A 230 1.98 16.62 30.00
C GLN A 230 1.33 17.38 28.82
N GLU A 231 1.19 18.70 28.93
CA GLU A 231 0.54 19.49 27.88
C GLU A 231 1.28 19.41 26.53
N ASP A 232 2.59 19.36 26.55
CA ASP A 232 3.43 19.21 25.35
C ASP A 232 3.36 17.79 24.74
N CYS A 233 2.75 16.84 25.46
CA CYS A 233 2.45 15.49 24.96
C CYS A 233 1.07 15.39 24.29
N VAL A 234 0.29 16.48 24.25
CA VAL A 234 -0.97 16.56 23.50
C VAL A 234 -0.69 17.20 22.15
N ILE A 235 -0.53 16.40 21.13
CA ILE A 235 -0.16 16.79 19.76
C ILE A 235 -1.42 16.84 18.90
N PRO A 236 -1.84 18.01 18.40
CA PRO A 236 -2.93 18.08 17.42
C PRO A 236 -2.47 17.52 16.07
N ASN A 237 -3.33 16.71 15.46
CA ASN A 237 -3.18 16.20 14.10
C ASN A 237 -4.37 16.72 13.26
N VAL A 238 -4.20 17.91 12.70
CA VAL A 238 -5.22 18.59 11.90
C VAL A 238 -5.29 17.98 10.49
N THR A 239 -6.46 18.05 9.85
CA THR A 239 -6.62 17.64 8.45
C THR A 239 -5.65 18.39 7.56
N ALA A 240 -4.79 17.67 6.87
CA ALA A 240 -3.79 18.19 5.94
C ALA A 240 -4.33 18.26 4.51
N SER A 241 -3.74 19.12 3.66
CA SER A 241 -4.07 19.22 2.24
C SER A 241 -3.61 18.00 1.43
N THR A 242 -2.56 17.33 1.89
CA THR A 242 -2.05 16.06 1.38
C THR A 242 -1.50 15.22 2.53
N LEU A 243 -1.56 13.89 2.41
CA LEU A 243 -1.01 12.98 3.43
C LEU A 243 0.48 13.24 3.70
N TYR A 244 1.23 13.65 2.67
CA TYR A 244 2.67 13.93 2.77
C TYR A 244 3.00 15.21 3.55
N GLU A 245 2.01 16.06 3.84
CA GLU A 245 2.18 17.23 4.73
C GLU A 245 2.13 16.85 6.21
N VAL A 246 1.52 15.72 6.57
CA VAL A 246 1.30 15.31 7.96
C VAL A 246 2.60 15.27 8.79
N PRO A 247 3.74 14.72 8.31
CA PRO A 247 4.99 14.76 9.06
C PRO A 247 5.43 16.17 9.43
N LEU A 248 5.26 17.15 8.51
CA LEU A 248 5.63 18.55 8.76
C LEU A 248 4.72 19.20 9.81
N LEU A 249 3.43 18.90 9.78
CA LEU A 249 2.47 19.39 10.77
C LEU A 249 2.75 18.82 12.15
N LEU A 250 3.02 17.52 12.25
CA LEU A 250 3.36 16.86 13.52
C LEU A 250 4.69 17.36 14.07
N GLU A 251 5.70 17.64 13.22
CA GLU A 251 6.97 18.22 13.63
C GLU A 251 6.82 19.65 14.13
N LYS A 252 5.99 20.45 13.48
CA LYS A 252 5.64 21.82 13.94
C LYS A 252 5.07 21.82 15.36
N GLU A 253 4.33 20.79 15.73
CA GLU A 253 3.79 20.57 17.08
C GLU A 253 4.80 19.91 18.04
N GLY A 254 6.02 19.57 17.55
CA GLY A 254 7.13 19.09 18.35
C GLY A 254 7.13 17.58 18.62
N LEU A 255 6.45 16.77 17.81
CA LEU A 255 6.29 15.31 18.05
C LEU A 255 7.64 14.60 18.18
N SER A 256 8.59 14.83 17.26
CA SER A 256 9.90 14.17 17.29
C SER A 256 10.68 14.50 18.56
N ASN A 257 10.68 15.76 18.98
CA ASN A 257 11.36 16.20 20.20
C ASN A 257 10.76 15.53 21.46
N VAL A 258 9.43 15.48 21.56
CA VAL A 258 8.75 14.83 22.68
C VAL A 258 9.05 13.34 22.73
N VAL A 259 9.02 12.65 21.58
CA VAL A 259 9.35 11.22 21.47
C VAL A 259 10.81 10.96 21.88
N CYS A 260 11.76 11.73 21.32
CA CYS A 260 13.19 11.57 21.65
C CYS A 260 13.46 11.83 23.14
N ARG A 261 12.86 12.86 23.72
CA ARG A 261 12.97 13.14 25.15
C ARG A 261 12.42 12.01 26.02
N LYS A 262 11.23 11.51 25.72
CA LYS A 262 10.57 10.42 26.49
C LYS A 262 11.36 9.10 26.41
N LEU A 263 12.01 8.81 25.30
CA LEU A 263 12.83 7.61 25.10
C LEU A 263 14.31 7.79 25.47
N GLY A 264 14.71 8.97 25.94
CA GLY A 264 16.10 9.23 26.31
C GLY A 264 17.08 9.19 25.13
N LEU A 265 16.61 9.55 23.91
CA LEU A 265 17.41 9.56 22.68
C LEU A 265 18.19 10.88 22.47
N GLY A 266 18.13 11.81 23.43
CA GLY A 266 18.76 13.12 23.33
C GLY A 266 17.92 14.15 22.57
N SER A 267 18.51 15.30 22.27
CA SER A 267 17.85 16.40 21.54
C SER A 267 18.14 16.28 20.05
N LEU A 268 17.49 15.32 19.40
CA LEU A 268 17.57 15.12 17.96
C LEU A 268 16.55 16.03 17.25
N ARG A 269 16.92 16.55 16.08
CA ARG A 269 16.01 17.32 15.21
C ARG A 269 16.02 16.71 13.82
N PRO A 270 14.85 16.46 13.22
CA PRO A 270 14.77 15.91 11.87
C PRO A 270 15.14 16.98 10.83
N ASP A 271 15.93 16.60 9.84
CA ASP A 271 16.12 17.42 8.65
C ASP A 271 14.99 17.11 7.65
N MET A 272 13.99 17.98 7.63
CA MET A 272 12.82 17.86 6.77
C MET A 272 12.91 18.72 5.50
N THR A 273 14.09 19.26 5.16
CA THR A 273 14.27 20.21 4.05
C THR A 273 13.81 19.63 2.71
N GLU A 274 14.29 18.44 2.35
CA GLU A 274 13.90 17.77 1.09
C GLU A 274 12.40 17.38 1.09
N TRP A 275 11.90 16.91 2.23
CA TRP A 275 10.49 16.54 2.36
C TRP A 275 9.58 17.76 2.25
N ALA A 276 9.95 18.89 2.85
CA ALA A 276 9.21 20.14 2.75
C ALA A 276 9.21 20.68 1.31
N ALA A 277 10.35 20.61 0.61
CA ALA A 277 10.43 20.99 -0.81
C ALA A 277 9.53 20.11 -1.68
N MET A 278 9.49 18.80 -1.43
CA MET A 278 8.58 17.88 -2.12
C MET A 278 7.11 18.23 -1.85
N VAL A 279 6.72 18.46 -0.60
CA VAL A 279 5.36 18.87 -0.25
C VAL A 279 4.98 20.21 -0.91
N GLN A 280 5.92 21.15 -0.97
CA GLN A 280 5.70 22.42 -1.65
C GLN A 280 5.45 22.20 -3.16
N LYS A 281 6.23 21.32 -3.80
CA LYS A 281 6.02 20.96 -5.20
C LYS A 281 4.63 20.34 -5.43
N ILE A 282 4.19 19.43 -4.55
CA ILE A 282 2.83 18.85 -4.61
C ILE A 282 1.74 19.94 -4.63
N LYS A 283 1.91 21.00 -3.83
CA LYS A 283 0.94 22.09 -3.71
C LYS A 283 0.98 23.10 -4.86
N GLN A 284 2.00 23.06 -5.70
CA GLN A 284 2.28 24.06 -6.74
C GLN A 284 2.29 23.48 -8.16
N VAL A 285 1.64 22.35 -8.39
CA VAL A 285 1.50 21.79 -9.76
C VAL A 285 0.68 22.71 -10.64
N HIS A 286 1.07 22.85 -11.93
CA HIS A 286 0.52 23.85 -12.84
C HIS A 286 -0.34 23.24 -13.96
N ARG A 287 -0.18 21.96 -14.25
CA ARG A 287 -0.87 21.25 -15.31
C ARG A 287 -1.91 20.32 -14.71
N HIS A 288 -2.81 19.82 -15.53
CA HIS A 288 -3.81 18.83 -15.14
C HIS A 288 -3.91 17.77 -16.22
N VAL A 289 -4.14 16.52 -15.84
CA VAL A 289 -4.45 15.42 -16.75
C VAL A 289 -5.45 14.47 -16.10
N GLU A 290 -6.42 14.03 -16.85
CA GLU A 290 -7.38 13.03 -16.40
C GLU A 290 -7.02 11.64 -16.93
N ILE A 291 -6.85 10.67 -16.04
CA ILE A 291 -6.57 9.27 -16.34
C ILE A 291 -7.82 8.42 -16.09
N ALA A 292 -8.27 7.68 -17.11
CA ALA A 292 -9.31 6.68 -16.95
C ALA A 292 -8.72 5.42 -16.33
N LEU A 293 -9.10 5.09 -15.08
CA LEU A 293 -8.79 3.83 -14.43
C LEU A 293 -9.96 2.88 -14.64
N VAL A 294 -9.77 1.89 -15.53
CA VAL A 294 -10.80 0.89 -15.88
C VAL A 294 -10.53 -0.39 -15.11
N GLY A 295 -11.31 -0.64 -14.06
CA GLY A 295 -11.05 -1.71 -13.10
C GLY A 295 -12.30 -2.42 -12.62
N LYS A 296 -12.09 -3.52 -11.87
CA LYS A 296 -13.14 -4.35 -11.28
C LYS A 296 -13.62 -3.85 -9.91
N TYR A 297 -12.76 -3.12 -9.17
CA TYR A 297 -12.96 -2.79 -7.75
C TYR A 297 -13.12 -1.28 -7.54
N THR A 298 -13.59 -0.55 -8.54
CA THR A 298 -13.67 0.91 -8.53
C THR A 298 -14.68 1.49 -7.53
N GLY A 299 -15.60 0.65 -7.03
CA GLY A 299 -16.53 1.04 -5.95
C GLY A 299 -15.87 1.27 -4.59
N LEU A 300 -14.66 0.75 -4.36
CA LEU A 300 -13.84 1.05 -3.18
C LEU A 300 -12.45 1.51 -3.65
N ARG A 301 -12.16 2.80 -3.45
CA ARG A 301 -10.90 3.41 -3.93
C ARG A 301 -9.66 2.79 -3.30
N ASP A 302 -9.75 2.34 -2.05
CA ASP A 302 -8.65 1.69 -1.33
C ASP A 302 -8.22 0.36 -1.98
N ALA A 303 -9.06 -0.25 -2.83
CA ALA A 303 -8.68 -1.44 -3.60
C ALA A 303 -7.54 -1.18 -4.62
N TYR A 304 -7.33 0.08 -5.00
CA TYR A 304 -6.29 0.54 -5.93
C TYR A 304 -5.46 1.68 -5.34
N LEU A 305 -5.30 1.70 -4.01
CA LEU A 305 -4.62 2.78 -3.30
C LEU A 305 -3.20 3.03 -3.83
N SER A 306 -2.37 1.99 -3.95
CA SER A 306 -1.00 2.15 -4.45
C SER A 306 -0.94 2.60 -5.92
N VAL A 307 -1.93 2.22 -6.76
CA VAL A 307 -2.03 2.72 -8.14
C VAL A 307 -2.34 4.23 -8.15
N ALA A 308 -3.31 4.66 -7.32
CA ALA A 308 -3.65 6.07 -7.19
C ALA A 308 -2.47 6.90 -6.65
N GLU A 309 -1.77 6.40 -5.62
CA GLU A 309 -0.57 7.03 -5.09
C GLU A 309 0.56 7.10 -6.13
N ALA A 310 0.77 6.02 -6.91
CA ALA A 310 1.80 6.02 -7.95
C ALA A 310 1.50 7.02 -9.09
N LEU A 311 0.23 7.16 -9.47
CA LEU A 311 -0.22 8.21 -10.41
C LEU A 311 0.01 9.61 -9.83
N PHE A 312 -0.34 9.81 -8.56
CA PHE A 312 -0.10 11.08 -7.85
C PHE A 312 1.40 11.43 -7.80
N HIS A 313 2.27 10.47 -7.47
CA HIS A 313 3.73 10.68 -7.45
C HIS A 313 4.25 11.05 -8.84
N ALA A 314 3.79 10.35 -9.88
CA ALA A 314 4.17 10.60 -11.27
C ALA A 314 3.68 11.98 -11.73
N GLY A 315 2.44 12.35 -11.39
CA GLY A 315 1.88 13.67 -11.66
C GLY A 315 2.73 14.78 -11.06
N THR A 316 3.04 14.68 -9.77
CA THR A 316 3.93 15.64 -9.08
C THR A 316 5.30 15.75 -9.77
N ALA A 317 5.89 14.63 -10.20
CA ALA A 317 7.17 14.64 -10.91
C ALA A 317 7.08 15.34 -12.27
N CYS A 318 5.94 15.23 -12.95
CA CYS A 318 5.65 15.85 -14.25
C CYS A 318 5.03 17.26 -14.14
N ASP A 319 4.99 17.85 -12.96
CA ASP A 319 4.35 19.17 -12.68
C ASP A 319 2.87 19.19 -13.06
N ALA A 320 2.15 18.11 -12.74
CA ALA A 320 0.74 17.96 -13.08
C ALA A 320 -0.08 17.37 -11.93
N GLU A 321 -1.30 17.87 -11.76
CA GLU A 321 -2.35 17.20 -11.01
C GLU A 321 -2.94 16.08 -11.86
N VAL A 322 -2.94 14.85 -11.34
CA VAL A 322 -3.60 13.72 -11.98
C VAL A 322 -4.95 13.49 -11.31
N SER A 323 -6.04 13.71 -12.06
CA SER A 323 -7.37 13.27 -11.65
C SER A 323 -7.65 11.86 -12.19
N ILE A 324 -8.34 11.03 -11.41
CA ILE A 324 -8.68 9.67 -11.79
C ILE A 324 -10.17 9.56 -12.04
N ARG A 325 -10.54 9.23 -13.30
CA ARG A 325 -11.89 8.82 -13.66
C ARG A 325 -12.03 7.32 -13.40
N TRP A 326 -12.72 7.00 -12.32
CA TRP A 326 -12.96 5.62 -11.88
C TRP A 326 -14.07 5.01 -12.72
N ILE A 327 -13.77 3.96 -13.48
CA ILE A 327 -14.70 3.31 -14.40
C ILE A 327 -14.80 1.82 -14.04
N ASP A 328 -16.02 1.39 -13.71
CA ASP A 328 -16.29 -0.04 -13.57
C ASP A 328 -16.32 -0.67 -14.97
N SER A 329 -15.43 -1.65 -15.18
CA SER A 329 -15.28 -2.31 -16.46
C SER A 329 -16.54 -3.04 -16.94
N GLU A 330 -17.44 -3.45 -16.04
CA GLU A 330 -18.72 -4.08 -16.41
C GLU A 330 -19.69 -3.11 -17.08
N THR A 331 -19.50 -1.80 -16.92
CA THR A 331 -20.35 -0.77 -17.54
C THR A 331 -19.93 -0.41 -18.96
N LEU A 332 -18.79 -0.92 -19.44
CA LEU A 332 -18.26 -0.60 -20.76
C LEU A 332 -18.79 -1.56 -21.83
N HIS A 333 -19.32 -0.97 -22.89
CA HIS A 333 -19.86 -1.65 -24.06
C HIS A 333 -19.39 -0.96 -25.34
N ALA A 334 -19.47 -1.65 -26.48
CA ALA A 334 -19.03 -1.11 -27.77
C ALA A 334 -19.72 0.23 -28.12
N GLU A 335 -20.98 0.40 -27.71
CA GLU A 335 -21.79 1.60 -28.01
C GLU A 335 -21.40 2.81 -27.16
N ASN A 336 -20.84 2.61 -25.94
CA ASN A 336 -20.59 3.72 -25.02
C ASN A 336 -19.10 4.03 -24.80
N ILE A 337 -18.17 3.13 -25.18
CA ILE A 337 -16.74 3.24 -24.89
C ILE A 337 -16.14 4.58 -25.33
N GLY A 338 -16.49 5.02 -26.54
CA GLY A 338 -15.99 6.30 -27.09
C GLY A 338 -16.45 7.50 -26.26
N GLN A 339 -17.67 7.48 -25.74
CA GLN A 339 -18.21 8.55 -24.89
C GLN A 339 -17.59 8.52 -23.49
N VAL A 340 -17.47 7.33 -22.90
CA VAL A 340 -16.98 7.17 -21.52
C VAL A 340 -15.50 7.53 -21.40
N LEU A 341 -14.68 7.22 -22.43
CA LEU A 341 -13.24 7.51 -22.45
C LEU A 341 -12.89 8.85 -23.14
N ALA A 342 -13.89 9.57 -23.65
CA ALA A 342 -13.65 10.87 -24.28
C ALA A 342 -12.95 11.85 -23.31
N GLY A 343 -11.94 12.55 -23.79
CA GLY A 343 -11.22 13.58 -23.03
C GLY A 343 -10.19 13.05 -22.02
N CYS A 344 -10.08 11.74 -21.81
CA CYS A 344 -9.02 11.20 -20.97
C CYS A 344 -7.65 11.27 -21.67
N GLY A 345 -6.64 11.75 -20.96
CA GLY A 345 -5.25 11.78 -21.43
C GLY A 345 -4.62 10.39 -21.56
N GLY A 346 -5.10 9.42 -20.76
CA GLY A 346 -4.61 8.03 -20.78
C GLY A 346 -5.60 7.04 -20.17
N VAL A 347 -5.43 5.76 -20.48
CA VAL A 347 -6.20 4.62 -19.95
C VAL A 347 -5.28 3.71 -19.16
N LEU A 348 -5.62 3.45 -17.90
CA LEU A 348 -4.92 2.51 -17.03
C LEU A 348 -5.85 1.34 -16.69
N VAL A 349 -5.39 0.11 -16.91
CA VAL A 349 -6.07 -1.12 -16.50
C VAL A 349 -5.23 -1.79 -15.41
N PRO A 350 -5.71 -1.78 -14.14
CA PRO A 350 -4.96 -2.32 -13.00
C PRO A 350 -5.08 -3.84 -12.89
N GLY A 351 -4.41 -4.42 -11.88
CA GLY A 351 -4.52 -5.81 -11.49
C GLY A 351 -5.93 -6.22 -11.04
N GLY A 352 -6.20 -7.52 -11.10
CA GLY A 352 -7.47 -8.10 -10.65
C GLY A 352 -7.51 -9.60 -10.91
N PHE A 353 -8.54 -10.30 -10.38
CA PHE A 353 -8.75 -11.74 -10.52
C PHE A 353 -10.15 -12.07 -11.02
N GLY A 354 -10.30 -13.24 -11.67
CA GLY A 354 -11.57 -13.75 -12.17
C GLY A 354 -12.04 -13.08 -13.47
N ASP A 355 -13.15 -13.53 -14.00
CA ASP A 355 -13.68 -13.22 -15.33
C ASP A 355 -14.59 -11.98 -15.41
N ARG A 356 -15.02 -11.44 -14.28
CA ARG A 356 -15.92 -10.28 -14.20
C ARG A 356 -15.31 -9.05 -14.90
N GLY A 357 -16.05 -8.41 -15.81
CA GLY A 357 -15.68 -7.15 -16.46
C GLY A 357 -14.50 -7.21 -17.44
N ILE A 358 -14.05 -8.42 -17.83
CA ILE A 358 -12.89 -8.61 -18.74
C ILE A 358 -13.16 -8.01 -20.12
N GLU A 359 -14.33 -8.21 -20.69
CA GLU A 359 -14.63 -7.69 -22.04
C GLU A 359 -14.63 -6.15 -22.08
N GLY A 360 -15.10 -5.49 -21.02
CA GLY A 360 -15.01 -4.04 -20.90
C GLY A 360 -13.56 -3.53 -20.81
N MET A 361 -12.66 -4.28 -20.14
CA MET A 361 -11.22 -3.97 -20.11
C MET A 361 -10.58 -4.16 -21.49
N ILE A 362 -10.95 -5.23 -22.22
CA ILE A 362 -10.47 -5.47 -23.59
C ILE A 362 -10.94 -4.35 -24.52
N LEU A 363 -12.18 -3.91 -24.42
CA LEU A 363 -12.71 -2.76 -25.18
C LEU A 363 -11.95 -1.46 -24.87
N ALA A 364 -11.58 -1.23 -23.59
CA ALA A 364 -10.80 -0.06 -23.20
C ALA A 364 -9.37 -0.09 -23.77
N ALA A 365 -8.71 -1.27 -23.74
CA ALA A 365 -7.39 -1.47 -24.35
C ALA A 365 -7.45 -1.26 -25.86
N ARG A 366 -8.48 -1.81 -26.54
CA ARG A 366 -8.72 -1.61 -27.98
C ARG A 366 -8.93 -0.15 -28.32
N TYR A 367 -9.78 0.53 -27.59
CA TYR A 367 -10.02 1.97 -27.78
C TYR A 367 -8.70 2.76 -27.68
N ALA A 368 -7.91 2.47 -26.65
CA ALA A 368 -6.63 3.13 -26.45
C ALA A 368 -5.68 2.88 -27.62
N ARG A 369 -5.52 1.62 -28.06
CA ARG A 369 -4.63 1.24 -29.18
C ARG A 369 -5.07 1.89 -30.50
N GLU A 370 -6.35 1.81 -30.86
CA GLU A 370 -6.85 2.28 -32.15
C GLU A 370 -6.90 3.82 -32.24
N ASN A 371 -7.03 4.53 -31.11
CA ASN A 371 -7.14 5.99 -31.08
C ASN A 371 -5.84 6.70 -30.60
N GLY A 372 -4.73 5.98 -30.47
CA GLY A 372 -3.46 6.57 -30.02
C GLY A 372 -3.52 7.16 -28.61
N VAL A 373 -4.42 6.64 -27.75
CA VAL A 373 -4.53 7.05 -26.33
C VAL A 373 -3.49 6.27 -25.51
N PRO A 374 -2.63 6.94 -24.75
CA PRO A 374 -1.71 6.24 -23.85
C PRO A 374 -2.39 5.16 -23.01
N TYR A 375 -1.85 3.93 -23.05
CA TYR A 375 -2.36 2.77 -22.33
C TYR A 375 -1.31 2.24 -21.38
N PHE A 376 -1.71 1.97 -20.12
CA PHE A 376 -0.86 1.29 -19.15
C PHE A 376 -1.61 0.11 -18.50
N GLY A 377 -1.13 -1.11 -18.75
CA GLY A 377 -1.69 -2.35 -18.21
C GLY A 377 -0.81 -2.93 -17.10
N ILE A 378 -1.37 -3.14 -15.91
CA ILE A 378 -0.66 -3.70 -14.76
C ILE A 378 -1.21 -5.09 -14.46
N CYS A 379 -0.36 -6.12 -14.38
CA CYS A 379 -0.69 -7.50 -14.08
C CYS A 379 -1.82 -8.02 -14.99
N LEU A 380 -3.07 -8.09 -14.53
CA LEU A 380 -4.22 -8.38 -15.39
C LEU A 380 -4.29 -7.42 -16.59
N GLY A 381 -3.99 -6.15 -16.42
CA GLY A 381 -4.00 -5.16 -17.50
C GLY A 381 -3.01 -5.47 -18.62
N MET A 382 -1.84 -6.05 -18.31
CA MET A 382 -0.94 -6.57 -19.35
C MET A 382 -1.58 -7.78 -20.07
N GLN A 383 -2.18 -8.70 -19.34
CA GLN A 383 -2.85 -9.87 -19.93
C GLN A 383 -4.00 -9.46 -20.84
N ILE A 384 -4.77 -8.45 -20.44
CA ILE A 384 -5.82 -7.82 -21.26
C ILE A 384 -5.24 -7.23 -22.55
N ALA A 385 -4.11 -6.52 -22.48
CA ALA A 385 -3.43 -5.97 -23.65
C ALA A 385 -3.01 -7.07 -24.64
N VAL A 386 -2.50 -8.19 -24.14
CA VAL A 386 -2.09 -9.35 -24.97
C VAL A 386 -3.33 -10.00 -25.62
N ILE A 387 -4.41 -10.21 -24.89
CA ILE A 387 -5.67 -10.77 -25.41
C ILE A 387 -6.27 -9.85 -26.47
N GLU A 388 -6.34 -8.54 -26.19
CA GLU A 388 -6.83 -7.53 -27.14
C GLU A 388 -6.02 -7.55 -28.44
N PHE A 389 -4.69 -7.52 -28.31
CA PHE A 389 -3.80 -7.54 -29.46
C PHE A 389 -3.95 -8.83 -30.30
N ALA A 390 -4.05 -9.97 -29.64
CA ALA A 390 -4.27 -11.25 -30.31
C ALA A 390 -5.61 -11.28 -31.06
N ARG A 391 -6.68 -10.78 -30.46
CA ARG A 391 -8.01 -10.75 -31.10
C ARG A 391 -8.07 -9.78 -32.28
N HIS A 392 -7.59 -8.56 -32.12
CA HIS A 392 -7.90 -7.48 -33.06
C HIS A 392 -6.72 -7.05 -33.95
N ALA A 393 -5.49 -7.40 -33.62
CA ALA A 393 -4.32 -7.17 -34.45
C ALA A 393 -3.86 -8.43 -35.16
N ALA A 394 -3.81 -9.59 -34.46
CA ALA A 394 -3.46 -10.88 -35.08
C ALA A 394 -4.68 -11.62 -35.70
N GLY A 395 -5.92 -11.23 -35.39
CA GLY A 395 -7.15 -11.79 -35.96
C GLY A 395 -7.55 -13.15 -35.36
N TRP A 396 -7.16 -13.43 -34.11
CA TRP A 396 -7.56 -14.64 -33.39
C TRP A 396 -8.77 -14.36 -32.48
N ASP A 397 -9.96 -14.35 -33.05
CA ASP A 397 -11.20 -13.89 -32.38
C ASP A 397 -11.49 -14.60 -31.06
N ASP A 398 -11.04 -15.86 -30.89
CA ASP A 398 -11.22 -16.65 -29.67
C ASP A 398 -10.08 -16.52 -28.66
N ALA A 399 -9.04 -15.72 -28.95
CA ALA A 399 -7.89 -15.54 -28.04
C ALA A 399 -8.36 -15.10 -26.64
N ASN A 400 -7.86 -15.80 -25.61
CA ASN A 400 -8.30 -15.56 -24.23
C ASN A 400 -7.24 -16.00 -23.22
N SER A 401 -7.52 -15.79 -21.95
CA SER A 401 -6.81 -16.41 -20.83
C SER A 401 -7.41 -17.78 -20.52
N ALA A 402 -6.56 -18.75 -20.20
CA ALA A 402 -7.00 -20.03 -19.64
C ALA A 402 -7.68 -19.88 -18.25
N GLU A 403 -7.57 -18.72 -17.60
CA GLU A 403 -8.33 -18.39 -16.40
C GLU A 403 -9.82 -18.20 -16.69
N PHE A 404 -10.15 -17.57 -17.84
CA PHE A 404 -11.51 -17.13 -18.16
C PHE A 404 -12.21 -18.12 -19.11
N SER A 405 -11.45 -18.81 -19.96
CA SER A 405 -11.98 -19.79 -20.91
C SER A 405 -11.06 -21.00 -21.00
N GLY A 406 -11.54 -22.13 -20.47
CA GLY A 406 -10.83 -23.41 -20.56
C GLY A 406 -10.91 -24.10 -21.94
N THR A 407 -11.61 -23.51 -22.93
CA THR A 407 -11.90 -24.12 -24.23
C THR A 407 -11.40 -23.33 -25.43
N THR A 408 -10.72 -22.19 -25.22
CA THR A 408 -10.16 -21.38 -26.29
C THR A 408 -9.06 -22.15 -27.04
N ALA A 409 -9.00 -22.02 -28.37
CA ALA A 409 -7.90 -22.57 -29.17
C ALA A 409 -6.63 -21.71 -29.07
N HIS A 410 -6.76 -20.44 -28.67
CA HIS A 410 -5.63 -19.51 -28.51
C HIS A 410 -5.55 -19.01 -27.05
N PRO A 411 -5.12 -19.86 -26.10
CA PRO A 411 -4.89 -19.44 -24.70
C PRO A 411 -3.59 -18.63 -24.60
N VAL A 412 -3.63 -17.37 -25.05
CA VAL A 412 -2.46 -16.48 -25.08
C VAL A 412 -1.96 -16.10 -23.68
N ILE A 413 -2.78 -16.33 -22.68
CA ILE A 413 -2.45 -16.28 -21.24
C ILE A 413 -2.72 -17.65 -20.66
N ALA A 414 -1.74 -18.25 -20.00
CA ALA A 414 -1.79 -19.60 -19.46
C ALA A 414 -1.42 -19.66 -17.97
N LEU A 415 -1.85 -20.75 -17.30
CA LEU A 415 -1.44 -21.03 -15.94
C LEU A 415 0.06 -21.36 -15.88
N MET A 416 0.78 -20.78 -14.94
CA MET A 416 2.19 -21.11 -14.71
C MET A 416 2.36 -22.60 -14.40
N PRO A 417 3.41 -23.28 -14.90
CA PRO A 417 3.60 -24.73 -14.70
C PRO A 417 3.66 -25.13 -13.21
N ASP A 418 4.25 -24.32 -12.37
CA ASP A 418 4.36 -24.52 -10.92
C ASP A 418 3.05 -24.26 -10.15
N GLN A 419 2.03 -23.70 -10.81
CA GLN A 419 0.72 -23.42 -10.25
C GLN A 419 -0.30 -24.55 -10.50
N VAL A 420 0.08 -25.58 -11.26
CA VAL A 420 -0.80 -26.72 -11.59
C VAL A 420 -1.01 -27.59 -10.34
N GLY A 421 -2.28 -27.87 -9.99
CA GLY A 421 -2.65 -28.74 -8.87
C GLY A 421 -2.63 -28.09 -7.48
N ILE A 422 -2.42 -26.78 -7.38
CA ILE A 422 -2.47 -26.06 -6.10
C ILE A 422 -3.92 -25.97 -5.60
N THR A 423 -4.16 -26.54 -4.40
CA THR A 423 -5.47 -26.51 -3.72
C THR A 423 -5.57 -25.39 -2.69
N GLN A 424 -4.46 -25.04 -2.01
CA GLN A 424 -4.39 -23.91 -1.10
C GLN A 424 -4.07 -22.64 -1.88
N LYS A 425 -4.98 -21.67 -1.90
CA LYS A 425 -4.83 -20.47 -2.74
C LYS A 425 -4.03 -19.33 -2.09
N GLY A 426 -4.01 -19.20 -0.76
CA GLY A 426 -3.28 -18.16 -0.05
C GLY A 426 -1.77 -18.40 -0.07
N GLY A 427 -0.97 -17.38 -0.36
CA GLY A 427 0.50 -17.42 -0.31
C GLY A 427 1.18 -18.35 -1.32
N THR A 428 0.50 -18.76 -2.39
CA THR A 428 1.01 -19.75 -3.36
C THR A 428 1.18 -19.23 -4.79
N MET A 429 0.86 -17.97 -5.04
CA MET A 429 1.12 -17.31 -6.32
C MET A 429 2.61 -17.03 -6.50
N ARG A 430 3.01 -16.57 -7.68
CA ARG A 430 4.31 -15.92 -7.86
C ARG A 430 4.27 -14.59 -7.12
N LEU A 431 4.89 -14.55 -5.94
CA LEU A 431 4.81 -13.46 -4.97
C LEU A 431 6.19 -12.86 -4.68
N GLY A 432 6.25 -11.54 -4.55
CA GLY A 432 7.45 -10.84 -4.16
C GLY A 432 8.32 -10.40 -5.32
N ARG A 433 9.58 -10.14 -5.02
CA ARG A 433 10.54 -9.52 -5.93
C ARG A 433 11.21 -10.52 -6.85
N TYR A 434 11.12 -10.27 -8.18
CA TYR A 434 11.81 -11.04 -9.20
C TYR A 434 12.57 -10.13 -10.18
N PRO A 435 13.71 -10.59 -10.71
CA PRO A 435 14.48 -9.84 -11.70
C PRO A 435 13.79 -9.88 -13.07
N CYS A 436 13.99 -8.79 -13.85
CA CYS A 436 13.53 -8.67 -15.23
C CYS A 436 14.62 -8.00 -16.07
N VAL A 437 14.99 -8.60 -17.18
CA VAL A 437 15.94 -8.07 -18.18
C VAL A 437 15.17 -7.31 -19.24
N LEU A 438 15.56 -6.06 -19.48
CA LEU A 438 14.89 -5.14 -20.40
C LEU A 438 15.56 -5.15 -21.79
N ALA A 439 14.75 -5.26 -22.84
CA ALA A 439 15.19 -5.18 -24.23
C ALA A 439 15.83 -3.80 -24.50
N GLU A 440 16.95 -3.79 -25.23
CA GLU A 440 17.81 -2.62 -25.41
C GLU A 440 17.09 -1.41 -26.02
N ASP A 441 16.22 -1.65 -26.98
CA ASP A 441 15.48 -0.62 -27.73
C ASP A 441 14.09 -0.30 -27.15
N SER A 442 13.74 -0.88 -25.98
CA SER A 442 12.43 -0.67 -25.35
C SER A 442 12.27 0.72 -24.72
N ALA A 443 11.03 1.20 -24.66
CA ALA A 443 10.69 2.41 -23.93
C ALA A 443 10.95 2.22 -22.42
N SER A 444 10.64 1.04 -21.89
CA SER A 444 10.88 0.68 -20.50
C SER A 444 12.36 0.81 -20.14
N ARG A 445 13.29 0.28 -20.96
CA ARG A 445 14.74 0.41 -20.70
C ARG A 445 15.19 1.86 -20.65
N ARG A 446 14.70 2.70 -21.56
CA ARG A 446 15.02 4.14 -21.54
C ARG A 446 14.54 4.84 -20.27
N LEU A 447 13.39 4.44 -19.74
CA LEU A 447 12.81 5.04 -18.54
C LEU A 447 13.49 4.59 -17.24
N TYR A 448 13.79 3.30 -17.12
CA TYR A 448 14.53 2.78 -15.97
C TYR A 448 16.00 3.18 -15.98
N GLY A 449 16.60 3.36 -17.16
CA GLY A 449 18.03 3.63 -17.33
C GLY A 449 18.91 2.47 -16.90
N ALA A 450 18.39 1.24 -16.90
CA ALA A 450 19.07 0.03 -16.47
C ALA A 450 18.72 -1.14 -17.39
N GLU A 451 19.62 -2.12 -17.47
CA GLU A 451 19.42 -3.35 -18.24
C GLU A 451 18.58 -4.37 -17.48
N GLU A 452 18.87 -4.51 -16.20
CA GLU A 452 18.13 -5.39 -15.28
C GLU A 452 17.44 -4.58 -14.21
N ILE A 453 16.19 -4.93 -13.97
CA ILE A 453 15.36 -4.36 -12.91
C ILE A 453 14.84 -5.48 -12.01
N SER A 454 14.22 -5.11 -10.92
CA SER A 454 13.62 -6.08 -10.01
C SER A 454 12.32 -5.53 -9.48
N GLU A 455 11.21 -6.24 -9.70
CA GLU A 455 9.86 -5.77 -9.41
C GLU A 455 9.04 -6.80 -8.64
N ARG A 456 7.94 -6.37 -7.99
CA ARG A 456 7.10 -7.23 -7.15
C ARG A 456 5.96 -7.82 -7.97
N HIS A 457 5.72 -9.11 -7.79
CA HIS A 457 4.71 -9.90 -8.50
C HIS A 457 3.62 -10.38 -7.56
N ARG A 458 2.42 -10.59 -8.13
CA ARG A 458 1.26 -11.23 -7.47
C ARG A 458 0.33 -11.81 -8.53
N HIS A 459 0.72 -12.96 -9.14
CA HIS A 459 -0.08 -13.59 -10.21
C HIS A 459 0.12 -15.10 -10.28
N ARG A 460 -0.83 -15.82 -10.93
CA ARG A 460 -0.77 -17.26 -11.26
C ARG A 460 -0.68 -17.51 -12.75
N TYR A 461 -1.27 -16.62 -13.54
CA TYR A 461 -1.32 -16.70 -15.00
C TYR A 461 -0.32 -15.73 -15.59
N GLU A 462 0.18 -16.10 -16.76
CA GLU A 462 1.21 -15.35 -17.46
C GLU A 462 1.09 -15.50 -18.98
N PHE A 463 1.88 -14.74 -19.73
CA PHE A 463 1.99 -14.83 -21.18
C PHE A 463 2.37 -16.26 -21.62
N ASN A 464 1.58 -16.85 -22.54
CA ASN A 464 1.85 -18.18 -23.07
C ASN A 464 2.90 -18.12 -24.18
N ASN A 465 4.07 -18.70 -23.92
CA ASN A 465 5.20 -18.70 -24.85
C ASN A 465 4.93 -19.46 -26.17
N GLU A 466 3.92 -20.31 -26.26
CA GLU A 466 3.53 -20.96 -27.51
C GLU A 466 3.18 -19.95 -28.60
N PHE A 467 2.61 -18.80 -28.22
CA PHE A 467 2.20 -17.73 -29.13
C PHE A 467 3.23 -16.60 -29.26
N ARG A 468 4.39 -16.74 -28.62
CA ARG A 468 5.41 -15.69 -28.53
C ARG A 468 5.89 -15.21 -29.91
N THR A 469 6.33 -16.13 -30.74
CA THR A 469 6.90 -15.82 -32.06
C THR A 469 5.87 -15.19 -33.01
N GLU A 470 4.64 -15.70 -32.97
CA GLU A 470 3.57 -15.22 -33.83
C GLU A 470 3.10 -13.81 -33.42
N LEU A 471 2.88 -13.54 -32.13
CA LEU A 471 2.50 -12.21 -31.66
C LEU A 471 3.59 -11.16 -31.94
N GLN A 472 4.86 -11.54 -31.82
CA GLN A 472 5.98 -10.66 -32.21
C GLN A 472 5.96 -10.35 -33.71
N ALA A 473 5.61 -11.32 -34.58
CA ALA A 473 5.50 -11.11 -36.01
C ALA A 473 4.39 -10.10 -36.39
N TYR A 474 3.35 -10.00 -35.57
CA TYR A 474 2.30 -8.98 -35.71
C TYR A 474 2.68 -7.61 -35.10
N GLY A 475 3.84 -7.48 -34.44
CA GLY A 475 4.36 -6.20 -33.93
C GLY A 475 4.32 -6.02 -32.41
N LEU A 476 3.89 -7.04 -31.66
CA LEU A 476 3.98 -7.00 -30.19
C LEU A 476 5.45 -7.13 -29.76
N ARG A 477 6.00 -6.13 -29.10
CA ARG A 477 7.37 -6.19 -28.55
C ARG A 477 7.34 -6.81 -27.15
N LEU A 478 8.22 -7.79 -26.91
CA LEU A 478 8.52 -8.29 -25.57
C LEU A 478 9.66 -7.45 -25.00
N ALA A 479 9.29 -6.43 -24.24
CA ALA A 479 10.19 -5.38 -23.75
C ALA A 479 10.92 -5.77 -22.45
N GLY A 480 10.43 -6.79 -21.75
CA GLY A 480 11.06 -7.33 -20.54
C GLY A 480 10.80 -8.83 -20.42
N THR A 481 11.82 -9.57 -19.96
CA THR A 481 11.72 -11.02 -19.70
C THR A 481 12.45 -11.39 -18.41
N SER A 482 12.12 -12.57 -17.85
CA SER A 482 12.97 -13.17 -16.81
C SER A 482 14.40 -13.37 -17.33
N PRO A 483 15.44 -13.47 -16.47
CA PRO A 483 16.83 -13.61 -16.89
C PRO A 483 17.10 -14.83 -17.78
N ASP A 484 16.36 -15.92 -17.61
CA ASP A 484 16.41 -17.12 -18.44
C ASP A 484 15.59 -16.99 -19.74
N GLY A 485 14.87 -15.87 -19.91
CA GLY A 485 14.00 -15.59 -21.05
C GLY A 485 12.71 -16.38 -21.09
N SER A 486 12.39 -17.18 -20.05
CA SER A 486 11.22 -18.07 -20.03
C SER A 486 9.91 -17.34 -19.76
N LEU A 487 9.91 -16.23 -19.02
CA LEU A 487 8.72 -15.47 -18.67
C LEU A 487 8.74 -14.09 -19.35
N VAL A 488 7.57 -13.65 -19.84
CA VAL A 488 7.39 -12.31 -20.42
C VAL A 488 6.86 -11.38 -19.34
N GLU A 489 7.65 -10.37 -19.00
CA GLU A 489 7.37 -9.44 -17.89
C GLU A 489 6.82 -8.09 -18.37
N ILE A 490 7.19 -7.66 -19.57
CA ILE A 490 6.73 -6.38 -20.16
C ILE A 490 6.44 -6.57 -21.64
N VAL A 491 5.31 -6.03 -22.10
CA VAL A 491 4.96 -5.91 -23.51
C VAL A 491 4.81 -4.44 -23.91
N GLU A 492 5.20 -4.10 -25.14
CA GLU A 492 5.07 -2.76 -25.71
C GLU A 492 4.59 -2.81 -27.16
N LEU A 493 3.91 -1.74 -27.61
CA LEU A 493 3.67 -1.46 -29.03
C LEU A 493 4.55 -0.28 -29.46
N PRO A 494 5.63 -0.53 -30.23
CA PRO A 494 6.63 0.49 -30.58
C PRO A 494 6.08 1.68 -31.36
N ASP A 495 5.10 1.43 -32.23
CA ASP A 495 4.50 2.44 -33.11
C ASP A 495 3.36 3.24 -32.46
N HIS A 496 3.02 2.89 -31.19
CA HIS A 496 2.02 3.61 -30.41
C HIS A 496 2.68 4.69 -29.54
N PRO A 497 2.06 5.86 -29.33
CA PRO A 497 2.61 6.93 -28.46
C PRO A 497 3.03 6.44 -27.07
N TRP A 498 2.24 5.57 -26.48
CA TRP A 498 2.51 4.85 -25.24
C TRP A 498 1.54 3.67 -25.10
N PHE A 499 2.01 2.45 -25.28
CA PHE A 499 1.23 1.24 -24.99
C PHE A 499 2.16 0.25 -24.30
N VAL A 500 2.03 0.16 -22.98
CA VAL A 500 2.92 -0.65 -22.14
C VAL A 500 2.06 -1.50 -21.21
N GLY A 501 2.36 -2.79 -21.13
CA GLY A 501 1.82 -3.70 -20.13
C GLY A 501 2.96 -4.35 -19.35
N CYS A 502 2.83 -4.45 -18.01
CA CYS A 502 3.77 -5.17 -17.15
C CYS A 502 3.06 -6.21 -16.29
N GLN A 503 3.68 -7.41 -16.12
CA GLN A 503 3.11 -8.50 -15.33
C GLN A 503 3.25 -8.27 -13.83
N PHE A 504 4.26 -7.53 -13.43
CA PHE A 504 4.52 -7.12 -12.05
C PHE A 504 3.68 -5.91 -11.64
N HIS A 505 3.77 -5.54 -10.36
CA HIS A 505 3.04 -4.43 -9.73
C HIS A 505 3.99 -3.25 -9.41
N PRO A 506 4.24 -2.34 -10.38
CA PRO A 506 5.16 -1.20 -10.20
C PRO A 506 4.66 -0.19 -9.16
N GLU A 507 3.35 -0.15 -8.90
CA GLU A 507 2.73 0.72 -7.91
C GLU A 507 3.28 0.50 -6.50
N PHE A 508 3.65 -0.73 -6.13
CA PHE A 508 4.17 -1.03 -4.79
C PHE A 508 5.55 -0.41 -4.52
N LYS A 509 6.29 -0.08 -5.57
CA LYS A 509 7.63 0.51 -5.43
C LYS A 509 7.69 2.01 -5.68
N SER A 510 6.55 2.63 -6.02
CA SER A 510 6.49 4.08 -6.18
C SER A 510 6.58 4.81 -4.83
N ARG A 511 7.34 5.91 -4.79
CA ARG A 511 7.54 6.76 -3.60
C ARG A 511 7.32 8.22 -3.99
N PRO A 512 6.88 9.09 -3.07
CA PRO A 512 6.63 10.49 -3.39
C PRO A 512 7.91 11.25 -3.81
N ASN A 513 9.05 10.88 -3.24
CA ASN A 513 10.38 11.42 -3.58
C ASN A 513 11.06 10.67 -4.74
N ARG A 514 10.56 9.50 -5.13
CA ARG A 514 11.10 8.64 -6.19
C ARG A 514 9.97 7.93 -6.94
N PRO A 515 9.23 8.67 -7.79
CA PRO A 515 8.12 8.12 -8.57
C PRO A 515 8.59 7.00 -9.50
N HIS A 516 7.79 5.95 -9.60
CA HIS A 516 8.13 4.79 -10.41
C HIS A 516 8.26 5.16 -11.92
N PRO A 517 9.33 4.70 -12.63
CA PRO A 517 9.62 5.11 -14.00
C PRO A 517 8.47 4.88 -14.99
N LEU A 518 7.78 3.74 -14.93
CA LEU A 518 6.67 3.43 -15.85
C LEU A 518 5.46 4.37 -15.62
N PHE A 519 5.12 4.68 -14.38
CA PHE A 519 4.05 5.65 -14.08
C PHE A 519 4.44 7.05 -14.56
N ARG A 520 5.68 7.46 -14.36
CA ARG A 520 6.18 8.75 -14.84
C ARG A 520 6.12 8.85 -16.37
N GLY A 521 6.54 7.78 -17.07
CA GLY A 521 6.46 7.71 -18.54
C GLY A 521 5.03 7.76 -19.05
N PHE A 522 4.12 7.03 -18.41
CA PHE A 522 2.69 7.03 -18.75
C PHE A 522 2.04 8.40 -18.59
N VAL A 523 2.24 9.06 -17.44
CA VAL A 523 1.70 10.41 -17.18
C VAL A 523 2.30 11.44 -18.14
N ALA A 524 3.62 11.35 -18.43
CA ALA A 524 4.26 12.23 -19.41
C ALA A 524 3.68 12.06 -20.82
N ALA A 525 3.36 10.82 -21.23
CA ALA A 525 2.73 10.55 -22.53
C ALA A 525 1.28 11.09 -22.56
N ALA A 526 0.53 10.93 -21.46
CA ALA A 526 -0.83 11.46 -21.34
C ALA A 526 -0.86 13.00 -21.45
N LEU A 527 0.06 13.68 -20.76
CA LEU A 527 0.21 15.14 -20.85
C LEU A 527 0.58 15.62 -22.25
N LYS A 528 1.47 14.88 -22.93
CA LYS A 528 1.86 15.22 -24.32
C LYS A 528 0.68 15.11 -25.29
N ARG A 529 -0.20 14.14 -25.06
CA ARG A 529 -1.43 14.00 -25.87
C ARG A 529 -2.38 15.18 -25.67
N GLU A 530 -2.57 15.64 -24.42
CA GLU A 530 -3.40 16.82 -24.13
C GLU A 530 -2.85 18.10 -24.76
N ASP A 531 -1.52 18.27 -24.80
CA ASP A 531 -0.90 19.42 -25.46
C ASP A 531 -1.13 19.44 -26.99
N GLN A 532 -1.52 18.30 -27.60
CA GLN A 532 -1.75 18.13 -29.04
C GLN A 532 -3.24 18.15 -29.44
N ALA A 533 -4.14 18.04 -28.45
CA ALA A 533 -5.59 18.03 -28.66
C ALA A 533 -6.19 19.45 -28.59
#